data_8212a8e8c07b819c33c2242e66daaff0
#
_entry.id   8212a8e8c07b819c33c2242e66daaff0
#
_cell.length_a   1.000
_cell.length_b   1.000
_cell.length_c   1.000
_cell.angle_alpha   90.00
_cell.angle_beta   90.00
_cell.angle_gamma   90.00
#
_symmetry.space_group_name_H-M   'P 1'
#
loop_
_entity.id
_entity.type
_entity.pdbx_description
1 polymer ?
#
loop_
_entity_poly.entity_id
_entity_poly.type
_entity_poly.pdbx_seq_one_letter_code
_entity_poly.pdbx_strand_id
1 'polypeptide(L)'
;MKNIRLTETTLAHGAQMTFKEKLETARLLDGIHVDVLEACPVGDKADEILVKTISSLAENSVISCPVLDGDVEKAWQAVGGAKKPRLNVCLPVSVQQMEYTGHMKPAAMLDKIALVVAAAKEKCESVAFTAMDATRAESEFLASAVRRALEAGAETVILADEAGEMLPDEFGAFVKSLYLSVPELHDCHVGVSCANRLNMAVGCAFEAVRAGATELCVRAADADAVRLYPMAELFAARGEAYGVASAIDRTALQRACERIASFGDARPAREAAPASVPESVSLQQGASIGEVSRAARVLGYDLSDEDLARVYESFGTLAAKKPVSARELDAIIANAALQVPPTYRLVSYVVNSGNIIAATAHIVLTRNGESVQGLSSGDGPIDAALMAIEKIIGHHYELDDFQLQSVTSGREALGEALVKLRDGGKLYSGRGISTDIVGASIRAYLNALNKIVYREK
;
A
#
# COMPACT_ATOMS: atom_id res chain seq x y z
N MET A 1 9.55 16.47 -25.58
CA MET A 1 8.28 15.91 -25.09
C MET A 1 8.08 16.38 -23.66
N LYS A 2 6.86 16.85 -23.32
CA LYS A 2 6.50 17.26 -21.96
C LYS A 2 6.30 15.99 -21.11
N ASN A 3 7.00 15.88 -19.98
CA ASN A 3 6.78 14.77 -19.07
C ASN A 3 5.50 15.01 -18.25
N ILE A 4 4.56 14.07 -18.28
CA ILE A 4 3.34 14.09 -17.50
C ILE A 4 3.56 13.25 -16.25
N ARG A 5 3.42 13.87 -15.08
CA ARG A 5 3.57 13.21 -13.79
C ARG A 5 2.38 12.30 -13.52
N LEU A 6 2.65 11.13 -12.97
CA LEU A 6 1.62 10.18 -12.55
C LEU A 6 1.59 10.11 -11.02
N THR A 7 0.47 10.56 -10.45
CA THR A 7 0.17 10.44 -9.01
C THR A 7 -0.70 9.22 -8.80
N GLU A 8 -0.12 8.22 -8.18
CA GLU A 8 -0.79 6.96 -7.92
C GLU A 8 -1.54 7.01 -6.60
N THR A 9 -2.85 6.75 -6.61
CA THR A 9 -3.76 6.98 -5.48
C THR A 9 -4.42 5.69 -4.95
N THR A 10 -3.97 4.49 -5.37
CA THR A 10 -4.53 3.20 -4.90
C THR A 10 -4.46 3.07 -3.38
N LEU A 11 -3.38 3.51 -2.75
CA LEU A 11 -3.21 3.42 -1.29
C LEU A 11 -4.16 4.35 -0.52
N ALA A 12 -4.47 5.52 -1.08
CA ALA A 12 -5.42 6.45 -0.49
C ALA A 12 -6.86 5.87 -0.43
N HIS A 13 -7.18 4.98 -1.37
CA HIS A 13 -8.51 4.37 -1.51
C HIS A 13 -8.54 2.87 -1.16
N GLY A 14 -7.41 2.27 -0.81
CA GLY A 14 -7.23 0.84 -0.52
C GLY A 14 -7.79 0.38 0.83
N ALA A 15 -9.04 0.75 1.17
CA ALA A 15 -9.66 0.40 2.46
C ALA A 15 -9.74 -1.11 2.72
N GLN A 16 -9.78 -1.94 1.65
CA GLN A 16 -9.90 -3.40 1.75
C GLN A 16 -8.53 -4.11 1.86
N MET A 17 -7.42 -3.41 1.64
CA MET A 17 -6.07 -3.98 1.74
C MET A 17 -5.62 -4.07 3.18
N THR A 18 -4.97 -5.18 3.54
CA THR A 18 -4.26 -5.32 4.80
C THR A 18 -3.03 -4.39 4.83
N PHE A 19 -2.49 -4.14 6.00
CA PHE A 19 -1.27 -3.34 6.17
C PHE A 19 -0.11 -3.87 5.30
N LYS A 20 0.07 -5.19 5.27
CA LYS A 20 1.12 -5.86 4.48
C LYS A 20 0.91 -5.67 2.97
N GLU A 21 -0.31 -5.81 2.48
CA GLU A 21 -0.67 -5.58 1.08
C GLU A 21 -0.43 -4.13 0.67
N LYS A 22 -0.74 -3.17 1.55
CA LYS A 22 -0.45 -1.75 1.33
C LYS A 22 1.05 -1.47 1.21
N LEU A 23 1.87 -2.11 2.05
CA LEU A 23 3.34 -1.98 1.94
C LEU A 23 3.89 -2.62 0.67
N GLU A 24 3.39 -3.79 0.29
CA GLU A 24 3.76 -4.45 -0.98
C GLU A 24 3.33 -3.59 -2.18
N THR A 25 2.14 -3.01 -2.14
CA THR A 25 1.65 -2.06 -3.15
C THR A 25 2.59 -0.86 -3.26
N ALA A 26 2.96 -0.23 -2.14
CA ALA A 26 3.89 0.90 -2.13
C ALA A 26 5.23 0.56 -2.79
N ARG A 27 5.81 -0.61 -2.49
CA ARG A 27 7.07 -1.07 -3.08
C ARG A 27 6.97 -1.33 -4.58
N LEU A 28 5.89 -1.99 -5.01
CA LEU A 28 5.68 -2.28 -6.43
C LEU A 28 5.56 -0.98 -7.23
N LEU A 29 4.84 0.00 -6.70
CA LEU A 29 4.61 1.29 -7.35
C LEU A 29 5.87 2.16 -7.36
N ASP A 30 6.62 2.21 -6.25
CA ASP A 30 7.92 2.89 -6.19
C ASP A 30 8.93 2.26 -7.15
N GLY A 31 8.94 0.92 -7.26
CA GLY A 31 9.82 0.16 -8.15
C GLY A 31 9.56 0.37 -9.64
N ILE A 32 8.35 0.74 -10.04
CA ILE A 32 8.03 1.11 -11.43
C ILE A 32 8.16 2.62 -11.69
N HIS A 33 8.71 3.37 -10.74
CA HIS A 33 9.00 4.79 -10.84
C HIS A 33 7.76 5.67 -11.09
N VAL A 34 6.66 5.45 -10.33
CA VAL A 34 5.59 6.46 -10.32
C VAL A 34 6.13 7.76 -9.72
N ASP A 35 5.74 8.90 -10.28
CA ASP A 35 6.29 10.19 -9.85
C ASP A 35 5.86 10.54 -8.42
N VAL A 36 4.59 10.29 -8.10
CA VAL A 36 4.00 10.55 -6.77
C VAL A 36 3.19 9.34 -6.33
N LEU A 37 3.42 8.90 -5.10
CA LEU A 37 2.64 7.89 -4.42
C LEU A 37 1.81 8.55 -3.32
N GLU A 38 0.50 8.62 -3.50
CA GLU A 38 -0.39 9.15 -2.48
C GLU A 38 -0.73 8.09 -1.46
N ALA A 39 -0.28 8.29 -0.24
CA ALA A 39 -0.57 7.43 0.90
C ALA A 39 -2.02 7.61 1.38
N CYS A 40 -2.48 6.74 2.30
CA CYS A 40 -3.77 6.94 2.93
C CYS A 40 -3.78 8.22 3.79
N PRO A 41 -4.93 8.89 3.90
CA PRO A 41 -5.10 9.95 4.88
C PRO A 41 -4.94 9.40 6.31
N VAL A 42 -4.38 10.19 7.22
CA VAL A 42 -4.09 9.75 8.59
C VAL A 42 -5.30 9.96 9.49
N GLY A 43 -6.12 8.92 9.63
CA GLY A 43 -7.28 8.92 10.54
C GLY A 43 -6.91 8.46 11.95
N ASP A 44 -6.15 7.39 12.06
CA ASP A 44 -5.79 6.74 13.33
C ASP A 44 -4.28 6.44 13.42
N LYS A 45 -3.88 5.73 14.49
CA LYS A 45 -2.47 5.36 14.71
C LYS A 45 -1.95 4.33 13.72
N ALA A 46 -2.81 3.47 13.18
CA ALA A 46 -2.42 2.49 12.18
C ALA A 46 -2.07 3.18 10.85
N ASP A 47 -2.83 4.18 10.45
CA ASP A 47 -2.53 5.01 9.28
C ASP A 47 -1.21 5.75 9.44
N GLU A 48 -0.98 6.36 10.63
CA GLU A 48 0.29 7.05 10.91
C GLU A 48 1.49 6.11 10.79
N ILE A 49 1.40 4.89 11.35
CA ILE A 49 2.45 3.87 11.24
C ILE A 49 2.65 3.46 9.79
N LEU A 50 1.57 3.25 9.04
CA LEU A 50 1.62 2.88 7.63
C LEU A 50 2.35 3.95 6.80
N VAL A 51 1.92 5.21 6.91
CA VAL A 51 2.52 6.31 6.15
C VAL A 51 3.99 6.50 6.51
N LYS A 52 4.36 6.42 7.80
CA LYS A 52 5.76 6.46 8.24
C LYS A 52 6.59 5.32 7.63
N THR A 53 6.03 4.11 7.60
CA THR A 53 6.73 2.95 7.04
C THR A 53 6.91 3.10 5.53
N ILE A 54 5.88 3.52 4.80
CA ILE A 54 5.98 3.82 3.36
C ILE A 54 7.02 4.90 3.11
N SER A 55 7.00 5.98 3.90
CA SER A 55 7.94 7.11 3.81
C SER A 55 9.40 6.68 3.99
N SER A 56 9.65 5.69 4.83
CA SER A 56 10.99 5.14 5.05
C SER A 56 11.46 4.16 3.99
N LEU A 57 10.54 3.55 3.24
CA LEU A 57 10.81 2.52 2.24
C LEU A 57 10.93 3.06 0.82
N ALA A 58 10.24 4.14 0.51
CA ALA A 58 10.21 4.71 -0.83
C ALA A 58 11.54 5.41 -1.17
N GLU A 59 12.09 5.03 -2.32
CA GLU A 59 13.38 5.52 -2.81
C GLU A 59 13.22 6.51 -3.96
N ASN A 60 12.24 6.30 -4.82
CA ASN A 60 12.09 6.98 -6.10
C ASN A 60 10.98 8.03 -6.10
N SER A 61 9.83 7.66 -5.57
CA SER A 61 8.59 8.46 -5.63
C SER A 61 8.55 9.59 -4.59
N VAL A 62 7.84 10.65 -4.90
CA VAL A 62 7.36 11.62 -3.90
C VAL A 62 6.26 10.95 -3.08
N ILE A 63 6.34 11.03 -1.76
CA ILE A 63 5.28 10.49 -0.88
C ILE A 63 4.33 11.62 -0.52
N SER A 64 3.12 11.54 -1.04
CA SER A 64 2.04 12.50 -0.78
C SER A 64 1.14 12.00 0.34
N CYS A 65 0.82 12.86 1.30
CA CYS A 65 -0.12 12.55 2.38
C CYS A 65 -1.29 13.53 2.36
N PRO A 66 -2.55 13.05 2.20
CA PRO A 66 -3.72 13.89 2.30
C PRO A 66 -3.90 14.47 3.70
N VAL A 67 -4.21 15.76 3.77
CA VAL A 67 -4.52 16.48 5.01
C VAL A 67 -6.03 16.39 5.25
N LEU A 68 -6.44 15.62 6.26
CA LEU A 68 -7.83 15.52 6.69
C LEU A 68 -8.23 16.68 7.57
N ASP A 69 -9.43 17.21 7.35
CA ASP A 69 -10.09 18.24 8.17
C ASP A 69 -9.22 19.48 8.49
N GLY A 70 -8.11 19.64 7.77
CA GLY A 70 -7.14 20.72 7.99
C GLY A 70 -6.08 20.40 9.06
N ASP A 71 -6.00 19.17 9.56
CA ASP A 71 -4.97 18.74 10.53
C ASP A 71 -3.62 18.47 9.84
N VAL A 72 -2.93 19.56 9.53
CA VAL A 72 -1.61 19.55 8.89
C VAL A 72 -0.55 18.86 9.76
N GLU A 73 -0.61 19.06 11.07
CA GLU A 73 0.38 18.52 12.00
C GLU A 73 0.37 16.99 11.99
N LYS A 74 -0.81 16.40 12.01
CA LYS A 74 -0.99 14.94 11.98
C LYS A 74 -0.46 14.32 10.68
N ALA A 75 -0.77 14.92 9.54
CA ALA A 75 -0.26 14.48 8.24
C ALA A 75 1.27 14.63 8.15
N TRP A 76 1.81 15.75 8.64
CA TRP A 76 3.25 16.00 8.66
C TRP A 76 4.02 15.03 9.54
N GLN A 77 3.52 14.73 10.75
CA GLN A 77 4.13 13.72 11.64
C GLN A 77 4.24 12.35 11.00
N ALA A 78 3.37 12.02 10.04
CA ALA A 78 3.40 10.77 9.34
C ALA A 78 4.34 10.77 8.11
N VAL A 79 4.33 11.84 7.30
CA VAL A 79 5.06 11.88 6.01
C VAL A 79 6.39 12.62 6.06
N GLY A 80 6.62 13.45 7.07
CA GLY A 80 7.79 14.35 7.13
C GLY A 80 9.15 13.65 7.15
N GLY A 81 9.18 12.34 7.44
CA GLY A 81 10.40 11.51 7.35
C GLY A 81 10.69 10.95 5.96
N ALA A 82 9.86 11.20 4.96
CA ALA A 82 10.10 10.75 3.59
C ALA A 82 11.28 11.52 2.95
N LYS A 83 11.96 10.89 2.00
CA LYS A 83 13.02 11.58 1.21
C LYS A 83 12.47 12.75 0.41
N LYS A 84 11.26 12.61 -0.10
CA LYS A 84 10.54 13.61 -0.90
C LYS A 84 9.10 13.71 -0.39
N PRO A 85 8.85 14.42 0.73
CA PRO A 85 7.52 14.54 1.29
C PRO A 85 6.69 15.55 0.50
N ARG A 86 5.37 15.32 0.45
CA ARG A 86 4.35 16.23 -0.07
C ARG A 86 3.14 16.22 0.86
N LEU A 87 2.58 17.36 1.16
CA LEU A 87 1.28 17.50 1.80
C LEU A 87 0.23 17.85 0.75
N ASN A 88 -0.88 17.10 0.73
CA ASN A 88 -1.99 17.34 -0.19
C ASN A 88 -3.22 17.85 0.58
N VAL A 89 -3.51 19.13 0.48
CA VAL A 89 -4.66 19.76 1.13
C VAL A 89 -5.91 19.51 0.30
N CYS A 90 -6.79 18.63 0.77
CA CYS A 90 -8.02 18.23 0.09
C CYS A 90 -9.22 18.95 0.70
N LEU A 91 -9.82 19.92 -0.02
CA LEU A 91 -10.99 20.66 0.45
C LEU A 91 -12.07 20.78 -0.64
N PRO A 92 -13.36 20.71 -0.25
CA PRO A 92 -14.47 20.78 -1.19
C PRO A 92 -14.61 22.18 -1.79
N VAL A 93 -14.95 22.25 -3.09
CA VAL A 93 -15.21 23.49 -3.80
C VAL A 93 -16.60 23.56 -4.42
N SER A 94 -17.36 22.47 -4.45
CA SER A 94 -18.77 22.49 -4.86
C SER A 94 -19.68 22.87 -3.69
N VAL A 95 -20.77 23.56 -4.01
CA VAL A 95 -21.80 23.96 -3.01
C VAL A 95 -22.32 22.74 -2.29
N GLN A 96 -22.59 21.65 -3.04
CA GLN A 96 -23.09 20.40 -2.47
C GLN A 96 -22.16 19.82 -1.41
N GLN A 97 -20.88 19.71 -1.68
CA GLN A 97 -19.94 19.14 -0.70
C GLN A 97 -19.65 20.11 0.45
N MET A 98 -19.59 21.42 0.20
CA MET A 98 -19.42 22.41 1.25
C MET A 98 -20.58 22.39 2.27
N GLU A 99 -21.82 22.24 1.80
CA GLU A 99 -23.00 22.18 2.67
C GLU A 99 -23.14 20.83 3.39
N TYR A 100 -22.99 19.71 2.67
CA TYR A 100 -23.27 18.38 3.24
C TYR A 100 -22.09 17.79 4.01
N THR A 101 -20.86 18.06 3.63
CA THR A 101 -19.66 17.49 4.26
C THR A 101 -18.95 18.49 5.16
N GLY A 102 -18.81 19.73 4.70
CA GLY A 102 -18.05 20.75 5.40
C GLY A 102 -18.88 21.63 6.33
N HIS A 103 -20.22 21.66 6.19
CA HIS A 103 -21.14 22.59 6.87
C HIS A 103 -20.65 24.03 6.84
N MET A 104 -20.02 24.44 5.74
CA MET A 104 -19.35 25.72 5.57
C MET A 104 -19.95 26.55 4.44
N LYS A 105 -19.96 27.88 4.68
CA LYS A 105 -20.31 28.86 3.60
C LYS A 105 -19.12 29.08 2.68
N PRO A 106 -19.33 29.43 1.39
CA PRO A 106 -18.26 29.63 0.41
C PRO A 106 -17.14 30.58 0.87
N ALA A 107 -17.48 31.73 1.47
CA ALA A 107 -16.48 32.68 1.96
C ALA A 107 -15.57 32.08 3.04
N ALA A 108 -16.13 31.34 4.01
CA ALA A 108 -15.37 30.68 5.06
C ALA A 108 -14.50 29.54 4.49
N MET A 109 -14.92 28.90 3.39
CA MET A 109 -14.12 27.87 2.72
C MET A 109 -12.89 28.49 2.04
N LEU A 110 -13.01 29.66 1.41
CA LEU A 110 -11.85 30.38 0.84
C LEU A 110 -10.81 30.71 1.93
N ASP A 111 -11.26 31.18 3.07
CA ASP A 111 -10.38 31.49 4.19
C ASP A 111 -9.73 30.21 4.75
N LYS A 112 -10.47 29.10 4.85
CA LYS A 112 -9.94 27.80 5.27
C LYS A 112 -8.89 27.28 4.28
N ILE A 113 -9.13 27.39 2.97
CA ILE A 113 -8.16 26.99 1.94
C ILE A 113 -6.84 27.74 2.15
N ALA A 114 -6.88 29.07 2.25
CA ALA A 114 -5.69 29.88 2.46
C ALA A 114 -4.96 29.51 3.77
N LEU A 115 -5.70 29.34 4.86
CA LEU A 115 -5.14 29.01 6.17
C LEU A 115 -4.43 27.64 6.17
N VAL A 116 -5.11 26.60 5.66
CA VAL A 116 -4.58 25.22 5.69
C VAL A 116 -3.41 25.05 4.74
N VAL A 117 -3.48 25.64 3.53
CA VAL A 117 -2.36 25.59 2.57
C VAL A 117 -1.14 26.34 3.12
N ALA A 118 -1.31 27.52 3.72
CA ALA A 118 -0.21 28.25 4.36
C ALA A 118 0.42 27.45 5.50
N ALA A 119 -0.40 26.85 6.39
CA ALA A 119 0.09 25.99 7.45
C ALA A 119 0.85 24.74 6.91
N ALA A 120 0.38 24.16 5.81
CA ALA A 120 1.09 23.08 5.15
C ALA A 120 2.44 23.54 4.56
N LYS A 121 2.48 24.75 3.96
CA LYS A 121 3.69 25.33 3.37
C LYS A 121 4.76 25.65 4.42
N GLU A 122 4.35 26.02 5.65
CA GLU A 122 5.29 26.21 6.77
C GLU A 122 6.01 24.91 7.16
N LYS A 123 5.40 23.75 6.94
CA LYS A 123 5.95 22.42 7.29
C LYS A 123 6.67 21.74 6.13
N CYS A 124 6.15 21.90 4.94
CA CYS A 124 6.57 21.12 3.76
C CYS A 124 6.79 22.05 2.56
N GLU A 125 7.92 21.91 1.89
CA GLU A 125 8.20 22.69 0.66
C GLU A 125 7.23 22.32 -0.47
N SER A 126 6.91 21.02 -0.64
CA SER A 126 5.98 20.57 -1.68
C SER A 126 4.56 20.46 -1.13
N VAL A 127 3.70 21.35 -1.56
CA VAL A 127 2.28 21.39 -1.17
C VAL A 127 1.39 21.32 -2.41
N ALA A 128 0.45 20.35 -2.39
CA ALA A 128 -0.64 20.27 -3.37
C ALA A 128 -1.96 20.73 -2.74
N PHE A 129 -2.79 21.33 -3.55
CA PHE A 129 -4.20 21.62 -3.23
C PHE A 129 -5.10 20.81 -4.15
N THR A 130 -5.90 19.92 -3.59
CA THR A 130 -6.94 19.21 -4.33
C THR A 130 -8.28 19.89 -4.13
N ALA A 131 -8.78 20.51 -5.22
CA ALA A 131 -10.12 21.06 -5.30
C ALA A 131 -11.10 19.89 -5.49
N MET A 132 -11.73 19.44 -4.40
CA MET A 132 -12.66 18.31 -4.43
C MET A 132 -13.96 18.69 -5.11
N ASP A 133 -14.46 17.81 -5.99
CA ASP A 133 -15.71 18.02 -6.74
C ASP A 133 -15.70 19.30 -7.62
N ALA A 134 -14.55 19.56 -8.26
CA ALA A 134 -14.28 20.77 -9.00
C ALA A 134 -15.22 20.98 -10.22
N THR A 135 -15.65 19.89 -10.86
CA THR A 135 -16.52 19.93 -12.04
C THR A 135 -17.95 20.42 -11.75
N ARG A 136 -18.39 20.31 -10.48
CA ARG A 136 -19.68 20.82 -10.01
C ARG A 136 -19.59 22.16 -9.24
N ALA A 137 -18.40 22.74 -9.17
CA ALA A 137 -18.20 24.04 -8.54
C ALA A 137 -18.67 25.18 -9.46
N GLU A 138 -19.11 26.28 -8.87
CA GLU A 138 -19.31 27.51 -9.61
C GLU A 138 -17.96 28.04 -10.11
N SER A 139 -17.88 28.42 -11.40
CA SER A 139 -16.64 28.76 -12.07
C SER A 139 -15.86 29.89 -11.38
N GLU A 140 -16.57 30.94 -10.93
CA GLU A 140 -15.97 32.07 -10.21
C GLU A 140 -15.44 31.70 -8.84
N PHE A 141 -16.18 30.81 -8.12
CA PHE A 141 -15.75 30.29 -6.83
C PHE A 141 -14.52 29.39 -6.98
N LEU A 142 -14.54 28.47 -7.95
CA LEU A 142 -13.39 27.59 -8.24
C LEU A 142 -12.13 28.41 -8.57
N ALA A 143 -12.26 29.42 -9.44
CA ALA A 143 -11.15 30.31 -9.77
C ALA A 143 -10.60 31.03 -8.52
N SER A 144 -11.50 31.51 -7.65
CA SER A 144 -11.12 32.15 -6.39
C SER A 144 -10.43 31.20 -5.42
N ALA A 145 -10.94 29.97 -5.27
CA ALA A 145 -10.35 28.92 -4.43
C ALA A 145 -8.94 28.56 -4.91
N VAL A 146 -8.75 28.39 -6.21
CA VAL A 146 -7.45 28.08 -6.81
C VAL A 146 -6.46 29.23 -6.58
N ARG A 147 -6.84 30.49 -6.82
CA ARG A 147 -5.96 31.66 -6.53
C ARG A 147 -5.57 31.70 -5.06
N ARG A 148 -6.51 31.51 -4.14
CA ARG A 148 -6.23 31.47 -2.70
C ARG A 148 -5.22 30.40 -2.33
N ALA A 149 -5.33 29.22 -2.95
CA ALA A 149 -4.37 28.14 -2.71
C ALA A 149 -2.97 28.47 -3.26
N LEU A 150 -2.88 29.05 -4.46
CA LEU A 150 -1.60 29.46 -5.07
C LEU A 150 -0.95 30.59 -4.27
N GLU A 151 -1.70 31.63 -3.88
CA GLU A 151 -1.24 32.74 -3.04
C GLU A 151 -0.72 32.25 -1.67
N ALA A 152 -1.34 31.18 -1.13
CA ALA A 152 -0.92 30.56 0.12
C ALA A 152 0.29 29.61 -0.03
N GLY A 153 0.77 29.35 -1.26
CA GLY A 153 1.99 28.62 -1.54
C GLY A 153 1.82 27.20 -2.08
N ALA A 154 0.65 26.82 -2.57
CA ALA A 154 0.48 25.55 -3.28
C ALA A 154 1.26 25.57 -4.60
N GLU A 155 2.03 24.51 -4.88
CA GLU A 155 2.82 24.32 -6.10
C GLU A 155 2.11 23.44 -7.13
N THR A 156 1.12 22.69 -6.67
CA THR A 156 0.28 21.81 -7.50
C THR A 156 -1.17 22.05 -7.16
N VAL A 157 -2.01 22.20 -8.19
CA VAL A 157 -3.47 22.25 -8.06
C VAL A 157 -4.06 21.02 -8.74
N ILE A 158 -4.81 20.20 -8.01
CA ILE A 158 -5.46 19.01 -8.53
C ILE A 158 -6.97 19.29 -8.64
N LEU A 159 -7.52 19.14 -9.83
CA LEU A 159 -8.94 19.27 -10.11
C LEU A 159 -9.59 17.88 -10.03
N ALA A 160 -10.38 17.63 -9.01
CA ALA A 160 -11.04 16.35 -8.83
C ALA A 160 -12.46 16.37 -9.43
N ASP A 161 -12.68 15.54 -10.44
CA ASP A 161 -14.01 15.22 -10.97
C ASP A 161 -14.53 13.98 -10.24
N GLU A 162 -15.30 14.19 -9.18
CA GLU A 162 -15.88 13.09 -8.40
C GLU A 162 -17.22 12.60 -8.99
N ALA A 163 -17.87 13.42 -9.80
CA ALA A 163 -19.12 13.07 -10.46
C ALA A 163 -18.89 12.07 -11.60
N GLY A 164 -17.80 12.23 -12.37
CA GLY A 164 -17.47 11.39 -13.53
C GLY A 164 -18.53 11.44 -14.63
N GLU A 165 -19.17 12.60 -14.82
CA GLU A 165 -20.31 12.79 -15.74
C GLU A 165 -19.93 13.58 -16.98
N MET A 166 -18.75 14.18 -17.03
CA MET A 166 -18.28 14.92 -18.20
C MET A 166 -17.76 13.99 -19.30
N LEU A 167 -18.03 14.39 -20.54
CA LEU A 167 -17.38 13.79 -21.72
C LEU A 167 -15.95 14.32 -21.85
N PRO A 168 -15.05 13.63 -22.58
CA PRO A 168 -13.64 14.01 -22.68
C PRO A 168 -13.43 15.45 -23.20
N ASP A 169 -14.16 15.85 -24.22
CA ASP A 169 -14.08 17.22 -24.80
C ASP A 169 -14.63 18.29 -23.84
N GLU A 170 -15.69 17.99 -23.11
CA GLU A 170 -16.24 18.85 -22.06
C GLU A 170 -15.22 19.05 -20.93
N PHE A 171 -14.59 17.96 -20.48
CA PHE A 171 -13.58 18.02 -19.43
C PHE A 171 -12.32 18.80 -19.89
N GLY A 172 -11.89 18.59 -21.13
CA GLY A 172 -10.81 19.38 -21.74
C GLY A 172 -11.15 20.87 -21.81
N ALA A 173 -12.41 21.22 -22.20
CA ALA A 173 -12.89 22.58 -22.22
C ALA A 173 -12.97 23.22 -20.81
N PHE A 174 -13.40 22.44 -19.80
CA PHE A 174 -13.41 22.84 -18.39
C PHE A 174 -11.99 23.21 -17.91
N VAL A 175 -11.00 22.35 -18.11
CA VAL A 175 -9.60 22.64 -17.76
C VAL A 175 -9.08 23.90 -18.47
N LYS A 176 -9.35 24.03 -19.77
CA LYS A 176 -8.98 25.21 -20.54
C LYS A 176 -9.61 26.51 -20.00
N SER A 177 -10.89 26.46 -19.64
CA SER A 177 -11.60 27.64 -19.10
C SER A 177 -10.99 28.10 -17.78
N LEU A 178 -10.51 27.17 -16.95
CA LEU A 178 -9.85 27.52 -15.69
C LEU A 178 -8.48 28.17 -15.93
N TYR A 179 -7.68 27.70 -16.90
CA TYR A 179 -6.44 28.39 -17.30
C TYR A 179 -6.67 29.82 -17.80
N LEU A 180 -7.78 30.04 -18.48
CA LEU A 180 -8.14 31.42 -18.92
C LEU A 180 -8.57 32.30 -17.73
N SER A 181 -9.25 31.73 -16.74
CA SER A 181 -9.72 32.45 -15.56
C SER A 181 -8.61 32.66 -14.52
N VAL A 182 -7.62 31.78 -14.47
CA VAL A 182 -6.50 31.80 -13.51
C VAL A 182 -5.18 31.61 -14.28
N PRO A 183 -4.62 32.65 -14.88
CA PRO A 183 -3.39 32.57 -15.69
C PRO A 183 -2.18 32.07 -14.88
N GLU A 184 -2.17 32.25 -13.55
CA GLU A 184 -1.13 31.82 -12.64
C GLU A 184 -0.92 30.29 -12.66
N LEU A 185 -1.90 29.53 -13.16
CA LEU A 185 -1.80 28.08 -13.36
C LEU A 185 -0.71 27.68 -14.39
N HIS A 186 -0.25 28.60 -15.23
CA HIS A 186 0.86 28.33 -16.14
C HIS A 186 2.21 28.19 -15.42
N ASP A 187 2.33 28.73 -14.21
CA ASP A 187 3.55 28.74 -13.42
C ASP A 187 3.57 27.61 -12.37
N CYS A 188 2.54 26.77 -12.32
CA CYS A 188 2.43 25.66 -11.38
C CYS A 188 2.10 24.31 -12.07
N HIS A 189 2.06 23.23 -11.29
CA HIS A 189 1.57 21.96 -11.78
C HIS A 189 0.04 21.88 -11.66
N VAL A 190 -0.62 21.53 -12.76
CA VAL A 190 -2.06 21.27 -12.75
C VAL A 190 -2.29 19.77 -12.91
N GLY A 191 -2.88 19.18 -11.89
CA GLY A 191 -3.28 17.79 -11.86
C GLY A 191 -4.76 17.60 -12.09
N VAL A 192 -5.16 16.42 -12.53
CA VAL A 192 -6.57 16.03 -12.63
C VAL A 192 -6.79 14.64 -12.02
N SER A 193 -7.94 14.47 -11.38
CA SER A 193 -8.45 13.19 -10.90
C SER A 193 -9.84 12.99 -11.46
N CYS A 194 -10.05 11.95 -12.28
CA CYS A 194 -11.31 11.69 -12.94
C CYS A 194 -11.95 10.40 -12.46
N ALA A 195 -13.16 10.48 -11.92
CA ALA A 195 -13.99 9.31 -11.66
C ALA A 195 -14.42 8.64 -12.97
N ASN A 196 -14.53 7.31 -12.96
CA ASN A 196 -14.76 6.51 -14.18
C ASN A 196 -16.21 6.03 -14.35
N ARG A 197 -17.16 6.79 -13.87
CA ARG A 197 -18.58 6.42 -13.88
C ARG A 197 -19.12 6.07 -15.28
N LEU A 198 -18.68 6.80 -16.30
CA LEU A 198 -19.07 6.59 -17.70
C LEU A 198 -18.05 5.76 -18.50
N ASN A 199 -17.05 5.16 -17.85
CA ASN A 199 -15.93 4.44 -18.49
C ASN A 199 -15.09 5.33 -19.45
N MET A 200 -15.04 6.65 -19.22
CA MET A 200 -14.34 7.62 -20.06
C MET A 200 -13.19 8.34 -19.34
N ALA A 201 -12.87 7.94 -18.09
CA ALA A 201 -11.86 8.65 -17.28
C ALA A 201 -10.50 8.79 -17.97
N VAL A 202 -10.03 7.75 -18.69
CA VAL A 202 -8.77 7.80 -19.44
C VAL A 202 -8.84 8.85 -20.56
N GLY A 203 -9.97 8.94 -21.27
CA GLY A 203 -10.21 9.94 -22.30
C GLY A 203 -10.26 11.36 -21.70
N CYS A 204 -10.99 11.55 -20.60
CA CYS A 204 -11.07 12.85 -19.89
C CYS A 204 -9.67 13.30 -19.41
N ALA A 205 -8.90 12.41 -18.79
CA ALA A 205 -7.54 12.70 -18.34
C ALA A 205 -6.61 13.06 -19.50
N PHE A 206 -6.72 12.38 -20.64
CA PHE A 206 -5.92 12.72 -21.82
C PHE A 206 -6.30 14.06 -22.44
N GLU A 207 -7.59 14.41 -22.52
CA GLU A 207 -8.04 15.73 -22.97
C GLU A 207 -7.61 16.83 -21.99
N ALA A 208 -7.56 16.57 -20.70
CA ALA A 208 -6.98 17.48 -19.72
C ALA A 208 -5.48 17.74 -20.01
N VAL A 209 -4.71 16.71 -20.34
CA VAL A 209 -3.29 16.87 -20.75
C VAL A 209 -3.18 17.73 -21.99
N ARG A 210 -4.03 17.53 -22.98
CA ARG A 210 -4.11 18.38 -24.18
C ARG A 210 -4.51 19.82 -23.87
N ALA A 211 -5.30 20.02 -22.82
CA ALA A 211 -5.72 21.33 -22.33
C ALA A 211 -4.64 22.05 -21.49
N GLY A 212 -3.55 21.35 -21.09
CA GLY A 212 -2.44 21.93 -20.35
C GLY A 212 -2.05 21.18 -19.06
N ALA A 213 -2.84 20.26 -18.57
CA ALA A 213 -2.53 19.50 -17.35
C ALA A 213 -1.15 18.82 -17.43
N THR A 214 -0.48 18.73 -16.29
CA THR A 214 0.89 18.22 -16.16
C THR A 214 1.00 17.04 -15.21
N GLU A 215 -0.08 16.74 -14.47
CA GLU A 215 -0.14 15.66 -13.50
C GLU A 215 -1.48 14.92 -13.63
N LEU A 216 -1.47 13.58 -13.52
CA LEU A 216 -2.66 12.75 -13.58
C LEU A 216 -2.73 11.87 -12.35
N CYS A 217 -3.86 11.90 -11.64
CA CYS A 217 -4.17 10.92 -10.60
C CYS A 217 -4.64 9.62 -11.26
N VAL A 218 -3.97 8.51 -10.94
CA VAL A 218 -4.20 7.19 -11.54
C VAL A 218 -4.31 6.14 -10.45
N ARG A 219 -4.90 4.98 -10.78
CA ARG A 219 -4.99 3.82 -9.87
C ARG A 219 -4.57 2.53 -10.56
N ALA A 220 -3.79 1.72 -9.87
CA ALA A 220 -3.30 0.45 -10.41
C ALA A 220 -4.38 -0.64 -10.49
N ALA A 221 -5.28 -0.68 -9.51
CA ALA A 221 -6.21 -1.80 -9.33
C ALA A 221 -7.70 -1.42 -9.36
N ASP A 222 -8.04 -0.14 -9.29
CA ASP A 222 -9.42 0.32 -9.18
C ASP A 222 -10.00 0.71 -10.56
N ALA A 223 -11.20 0.22 -10.85
CA ALA A 223 -11.91 0.54 -12.09
C ALA A 223 -12.66 1.88 -12.05
N ASP A 224 -12.86 2.45 -10.85
CA ASP A 224 -13.67 3.65 -10.64
C ASP A 224 -12.89 4.97 -10.87
N ALA A 225 -11.66 4.88 -11.36
CA ALA A 225 -10.81 6.03 -11.66
C ALA A 225 -9.99 5.82 -12.94
N VAL A 226 -9.12 6.77 -13.26
CA VAL A 226 -8.15 6.63 -14.36
C VAL A 226 -7.21 5.48 -14.06
N ARG A 227 -7.23 4.45 -14.89
CA ARG A 227 -6.40 3.25 -14.68
C ARG A 227 -4.97 3.49 -15.15
N LEU A 228 -4.01 3.17 -14.27
CA LEU A 228 -2.58 3.38 -14.50
C LEU A 228 -2.08 2.67 -15.78
N TYR A 229 -2.35 1.37 -15.93
CA TYR A 229 -1.87 0.60 -17.08
C TYR A 229 -2.43 1.12 -18.43
N PRO A 230 -3.74 1.31 -18.63
CA PRO A 230 -4.28 1.90 -19.87
C PRO A 230 -3.75 3.30 -20.15
N MET A 231 -3.53 4.14 -19.15
CA MET A 231 -2.96 5.49 -19.35
C MET A 231 -1.51 5.43 -19.82
N ALA A 232 -0.68 4.55 -19.24
CA ALA A 232 0.70 4.37 -19.66
C ALA A 232 0.79 3.81 -21.10
N GLU A 233 -0.11 2.87 -21.46
CA GLU A 233 -0.21 2.36 -22.84
C GLU A 233 -0.66 3.45 -23.83
N LEU A 234 -1.56 4.34 -23.43
CA LEU A 234 -1.97 5.47 -24.27
C LEU A 234 -0.78 6.41 -24.54
N PHE A 235 0.01 6.75 -23.52
CA PHE A 235 1.22 7.55 -23.71
C PHE A 235 2.25 6.87 -24.60
N ALA A 236 2.43 5.57 -24.46
CA ALA A 236 3.33 4.81 -25.32
C ALA A 236 2.87 4.78 -26.78
N ALA A 237 1.58 4.60 -27.03
CA ALA A 237 1.04 4.50 -28.38
C ALA A 237 0.87 5.85 -29.09
N ARG A 238 0.55 6.90 -28.36
CA ARG A 238 0.15 8.20 -28.93
C ARG A 238 0.92 9.39 -28.40
N GLY A 239 1.72 9.24 -27.34
CA GLY A 239 2.40 10.34 -26.68
C GLY A 239 3.31 11.16 -27.62
N GLU A 240 4.03 10.50 -28.51
CA GLU A 240 4.89 11.17 -29.50
C GLU A 240 4.09 12.16 -30.37
N ALA A 241 2.92 11.73 -30.88
CA ALA A 241 2.06 12.56 -31.73
C ALA A 241 1.53 13.80 -31.02
N TYR A 242 1.48 13.81 -29.69
CA TYR A 242 1.00 14.91 -28.86
C TYR A 242 2.12 15.58 -28.05
N GLY A 243 3.37 15.18 -28.24
CA GLY A 243 4.53 15.74 -27.57
C GLY A 243 4.58 15.47 -26.06
N VAL A 244 3.96 14.38 -25.57
CA VAL A 244 3.86 14.02 -24.15
C VAL A 244 4.45 12.63 -23.88
N ALA A 245 4.96 12.40 -22.65
CA ALA A 245 5.50 11.13 -22.18
C ALA A 245 5.27 11.00 -20.67
N SER A 246 5.44 9.81 -20.13
CA SER A 246 5.58 9.56 -18.70
C SER A 246 6.92 8.88 -18.40
N ALA A 247 7.41 9.02 -17.16
CA ALA A 247 8.67 8.43 -16.71
C ALA A 247 8.53 6.99 -16.22
N ILE A 248 7.31 6.42 -16.24
CA ILE A 248 7.03 5.10 -15.66
C ILE A 248 7.79 3.97 -16.36
N ASP A 249 8.34 3.04 -15.58
CA ASP A 249 8.94 1.82 -16.12
C ASP A 249 7.84 0.85 -16.60
N ARG A 250 7.71 0.72 -17.92
CA ARG A 250 6.71 -0.12 -18.56
C ARG A 250 7.02 -1.62 -18.48
N THR A 251 8.27 -1.98 -18.24
CA THR A 251 8.70 -3.40 -18.25
C THR A 251 8.04 -4.20 -17.14
N ALA A 252 7.94 -3.60 -15.95
CA ALA A 252 7.33 -4.22 -14.78
C ALA A 252 5.87 -3.80 -14.54
N LEU A 253 5.38 -2.79 -15.27
CA LEU A 253 4.09 -2.13 -15.01
C LEU A 253 2.90 -3.09 -15.01
N GLN A 254 2.77 -3.93 -16.04
CA GLN A 254 1.64 -4.86 -16.15
C GLN A 254 1.61 -5.83 -14.97
N ARG A 255 2.76 -6.43 -14.64
CA ARG A 255 2.88 -7.38 -13.51
C ARG A 255 2.59 -6.71 -12.18
N ALA A 256 3.05 -5.47 -12.00
CA ALA A 256 2.76 -4.69 -10.78
C ALA A 256 1.25 -4.44 -10.64
N CYS A 257 0.57 -3.98 -11.69
CA CYS A 257 -0.86 -3.74 -11.69
C CYS A 257 -1.67 -5.03 -11.45
N GLU A 258 -1.33 -6.15 -12.13
CA GLU A 258 -1.97 -7.45 -11.93
C GLU A 258 -1.78 -7.94 -10.48
N ARG A 259 -0.58 -7.78 -9.94
CA ARG A 259 -0.29 -8.17 -8.55
C ARG A 259 -1.09 -7.34 -7.55
N ILE A 260 -1.16 -6.02 -7.73
CA ILE A 260 -1.93 -5.13 -6.87
C ILE A 260 -3.43 -5.45 -6.96
N ALA A 261 -3.95 -5.70 -8.16
CA ALA A 261 -5.34 -6.11 -8.37
C ALA A 261 -5.68 -7.42 -7.61
N SER A 262 -4.72 -8.37 -7.54
CA SER A 262 -4.94 -9.64 -6.83
C SER A 262 -5.09 -9.50 -5.31
N PHE A 263 -4.74 -8.37 -4.71
CA PHE A 263 -4.90 -8.16 -3.26
C PHE A 263 -6.36 -7.97 -2.83
N GLY A 264 -7.24 -7.50 -3.71
CA GLY A 264 -8.67 -7.40 -3.45
C GLY A 264 -9.45 -8.70 -3.73
N ASP A 265 -9.01 -9.49 -4.74
CA ASP A 265 -9.75 -10.64 -5.29
C ASP A 265 -9.51 -11.96 -4.55
N ALA A 266 -8.49 -12.05 -3.68
CA ALA A 266 -8.11 -13.30 -3.00
C ALA A 266 -9.08 -13.75 -1.88
N ARG A 267 -10.19 -13.04 -1.66
CA ARG A 267 -11.24 -13.46 -0.72
C ARG A 267 -12.31 -14.24 -1.49
N PRO A 268 -12.54 -15.54 -1.18
CA PRO A 268 -13.68 -16.25 -1.72
C PRO A 268 -14.96 -15.45 -1.38
N ALA A 269 -15.86 -15.35 -2.37
CA ALA A 269 -17.15 -14.72 -2.19
C ALA A 269 -17.94 -15.45 -1.09
N ARG A 270 -17.67 -15.09 0.14
CA ARG A 270 -18.51 -15.34 1.29
C ARG A 270 -19.31 -14.07 1.48
N GLU A 271 -20.59 -14.16 1.17
CA GLU A 271 -21.72 -13.29 1.49
C GLU A 271 -21.34 -11.86 1.95
N ALA A 272 -21.89 -10.89 1.24
CA ALA A 272 -21.70 -9.46 1.45
C ALA A 272 -21.83 -9.07 2.94
N ALA A 273 -20.72 -9.20 3.66
CA ALA A 273 -20.47 -8.50 4.88
C ALA A 273 -19.27 -7.58 4.61
N PRO A 274 -19.25 -6.34 5.09
CA PRO A 274 -18.13 -5.45 4.91
C PRO A 274 -16.87 -6.18 5.38
N ALA A 275 -15.75 -6.07 4.63
CA ALA A 275 -14.47 -6.61 5.01
C ALA A 275 -13.90 -5.84 6.21
N SER A 276 -14.55 -5.99 7.34
CA SER A 276 -14.05 -5.57 8.63
C SER A 276 -13.03 -6.61 9.07
N VAL A 277 -11.78 -6.20 9.28
CA VAL A 277 -10.91 -6.82 10.28
C VAL A 277 -11.84 -7.16 11.45
N PRO A 278 -11.89 -8.40 11.95
CA PRO A 278 -12.91 -8.80 12.92
C PRO A 278 -12.96 -7.77 14.05
N GLU A 279 -14.05 -7.00 14.16
CA GLU A 279 -14.27 -6.06 15.27
C GLU A 279 -14.20 -6.74 16.64
N SER A 280 -14.21 -8.08 16.65
CA SER A 280 -14.06 -8.91 17.81
C SER A 280 -12.65 -8.90 18.43
N VAL A 281 -11.63 -8.41 17.74
CA VAL A 281 -10.28 -8.28 18.30
C VAL A 281 -10.09 -6.84 18.80
N SER A 282 -10.50 -6.62 20.04
CA SER A 282 -10.15 -5.42 20.81
C SER A 282 -9.38 -5.85 22.04
N LEU A 283 -8.09 -5.53 22.10
CA LEU A 283 -7.23 -5.86 23.22
C LEU A 283 -7.09 -4.64 24.14
N GLN A 284 -7.35 -4.84 25.42
CA GLN A 284 -7.26 -3.80 26.43
C GLN A 284 -5.88 -3.77 27.11
N GLN A 285 -5.62 -2.71 27.87
CA GLN A 285 -4.47 -2.62 28.75
C GLN A 285 -4.47 -3.81 29.73
N GLY A 286 -3.36 -4.53 29.78
CA GLY A 286 -3.22 -5.74 30.61
C GLY A 286 -3.53 -7.04 29.88
N ALA A 287 -3.88 -7.01 28.59
CA ALA A 287 -3.96 -8.25 27.80
C ALA A 287 -2.64 -9.00 27.86
N SER A 288 -2.71 -10.31 28.07
CA SER A 288 -1.55 -11.18 28.15
C SER A 288 -0.88 -11.40 26.80
N ILE A 289 0.40 -11.76 26.80
CA ILE A 289 1.12 -12.11 25.58
C ILE A 289 0.42 -13.23 24.79
N GLY A 290 -0.25 -14.19 25.48
CA GLY A 290 -1.04 -15.24 24.86
C GLY A 290 -2.31 -14.74 24.16
N GLU A 291 -2.93 -13.66 24.65
CA GLU A 291 -4.08 -13.02 24.00
C GLU A 291 -3.65 -12.26 22.76
N VAL A 292 -2.52 -11.55 22.82
CA VAL A 292 -1.92 -10.89 21.67
C VAL A 292 -1.51 -11.90 20.60
N SER A 293 -0.92 -13.04 21.00
CA SER A 293 -0.58 -14.14 20.09
C SER A 293 -1.81 -14.72 19.38
N ARG A 294 -2.90 -14.96 20.13
CA ARG A 294 -4.17 -15.45 19.54
C ARG A 294 -4.76 -14.43 18.57
N ALA A 295 -4.77 -13.15 18.94
CA ALA A 295 -5.23 -12.08 18.08
C ALA A 295 -4.38 -11.97 16.81
N ALA A 296 -3.06 -12.08 16.90
CA ALA A 296 -2.16 -12.13 15.76
C ALA A 296 -2.47 -13.29 14.81
N ARG A 297 -2.78 -14.47 15.33
CA ARG A 297 -3.20 -15.64 14.52
C ARG A 297 -4.54 -15.43 13.81
N VAL A 298 -5.51 -14.80 14.49
CA VAL A 298 -6.79 -14.42 13.86
C VAL A 298 -6.56 -13.46 12.69
N LEU A 299 -5.55 -12.59 12.80
CA LEU A 299 -5.12 -11.68 11.72
C LEU A 299 -4.24 -12.37 10.66
N GLY A 300 -3.94 -13.69 10.81
CA GLY A 300 -3.17 -14.47 9.84
C GLY A 300 -1.65 -14.39 10.01
N TYR A 301 -1.17 -13.93 11.17
CA TYR A 301 0.27 -13.86 11.47
C TYR A 301 0.72 -15.03 12.34
N ASP A 302 1.81 -15.64 11.94
CA ASP A 302 2.55 -16.68 12.67
C ASP A 302 3.86 -16.07 13.19
N LEU A 303 3.84 -15.58 14.43
CA LEU A 303 4.97 -14.91 15.04
C LEU A 303 5.87 -15.89 15.78
N SER A 304 7.19 -15.75 15.62
CA SER A 304 8.15 -16.39 16.52
C SER A 304 8.06 -15.79 17.92
N ASP A 305 8.58 -16.46 18.94
CA ASP A 305 8.56 -15.95 20.31
C ASP A 305 9.29 -14.62 20.44
N GLU A 306 10.36 -14.39 19.65
CA GLU A 306 11.12 -13.13 19.63
C GLU A 306 10.31 -12.02 18.95
N ASP A 307 9.66 -12.33 17.82
CA ASP A 307 8.79 -11.36 17.12
C ASP A 307 7.56 -11.03 17.97
N LEU A 308 6.99 -12.04 18.64
CA LEU A 308 5.86 -11.85 19.55
C LEU A 308 6.25 -10.97 20.75
N ALA A 309 7.46 -11.12 21.30
CA ALA A 309 7.96 -10.26 22.37
C ALA A 309 8.07 -8.80 21.91
N ARG A 310 8.59 -8.53 20.71
CA ARG A 310 8.67 -7.18 20.13
C ARG A 310 7.28 -6.58 19.86
N VAL A 311 6.39 -7.39 19.31
CA VAL A 311 4.98 -7.00 19.11
C VAL A 311 4.32 -6.66 20.42
N TYR A 312 4.54 -7.49 21.47
CA TYR A 312 3.96 -7.28 22.78
C TYR A 312 4.47 -6.02 23.47
N GLU A 313 5.75 -5.68 23.34
CA GLU A 313 6.33 -4.43 23.83
C GLU A 313 5.70 -3.22 23.15
N SER A 314 5.61 -3.25 21.83
CA SER A 314 4.97 -2.19 21.03
C SER A 314 3.47 -2.07 21.33
N PHE A 315 2.77 -3.20 21.49
CA PHE A 315 1.38 -3.27 21.94
C PHE A 315 1.21 -2.63 23.30
N GLY A 316 2.06 -2.95 24.28
CA GLY A 316 1.98 -2.39 25.65
C GLY A 316 2.07 -0.87 25.67
N THR A 317 2.91 -0.30 24.80
CA THR A 317 3.07 1.15 24.66
C THR A 317 1.79 1.84 24.17
N LEU A 318 1.07 1.20 23.24
CA LEU A 318 -0.19 1.72 22.69
C LEU A 318 -1.36 1.42 23.61
N ALA A 319 -1.44 0.20 24.17
CA ALA A 319 -2.51 -0.24 25.08
C ALA A 319 -2.58 0.57 26.38
N ALA A 320 -1.45 1.17 26.81
CA ALA A 320 -1.42 2.08 27.95
C ALA A 320 -2.24 3.38 27.72
N LYS A 321 -2.53 3.73 26.47
CA LYS A 321 -3.24 4.98 26.12
C LYS A 321 -4.70 4.73 25.73
N LYS A 322 -5.00 3.61 25.08
CA LYS A 322 -6.35 3.25 24.61
C LYS A 322 -6.43 1.75 24.26
N PRO A 323 -7.63 1.16 24.17
CA PRO A 323 -7.80 -0.19 23.60
C PRO A 323 -7.21 -0.27 22.21
N VAL A 324 -6.53 -1.38 21.90
CA VAL A 324 -5.88 -1.63 20.61
C VAL A 324 -6.84 -2.43 19.73
N SER A 325 -7.24 -1.84 18.62
CA SER A 325 -8.09 -2.48 17.61
C SER A 325 -7.30 -3.53 16.81
N ALA A 326 -8.03 -4.40 16.13
CA ALA A 326 -7.46 -5.40 15.23
C ALA A 326 -6.55 -4.76 14.15
N ARG A 327 -6.97 -3.63 13.56
CA ARG A 327 -6.20 -2.89 12.56
C ARG A 327 -4.89 -2.31 13.12
N GLU A 328 -4.93 -1.81 14.35
CA GLU A 328 -3.73 -1.29 15.02
C GLU A 328 -2.78 -2.41 15.40
N LEU A 329 -3.30 -3.57 15.83
CA LEU A 329 -2.49 -4.75 16.09
C LEU A 329 -1.83 -5.27 14.82
N ASP A 330 -2.54 -5.30 13.69
CA ASP A 330 -2.00 -5.63 12.36
C ASP A 330 -0.82 -4.73 12.00
N ALA A 331 -0.97 -3.42 12.18
CA ALA A 331 0.10 -2.44 11.94
C ALA A 331 1.30 -2.62 12.88
N ILE A 332 1.06 -2.91 14.16
CA ILE A 332 2.13 -3.17 15.14
C ILE A 332 2.91 -4.43 14.74
N ILE A 333 2.22 -5.51 14.36
CA ILE A 333 2.85 -6.77 13.96
C ILE A 333 3.72 -6.55 12.72
N ALA A 334 3.17 -5.91 11.69
CA ALA A 334 3.89 -5.65 10.44
C ALA A 334 5.16 -4.80 10.67
N ASN A 335 5.08 -3.81 11.55
CA ASN A 335 6.20 -2.91 11.84
C ASN A 335 7.23 -3.51 12.82
N ALA A 336 6.78 -4.12 13.94
CA ALA A 336 7.67 -4.60 14.99
C ALA A 336 8.31 -5.95 14.68
N ALA A 337 7.58 -6.85 14.01
CA ALA A 337 8.07 -8.18 13.65
C ALA A 337 8.87 -8.22 12.35
N LEU A 338 9.00 -7.09 11.63
CA LEU A 338 9.63 -7.01 10.32
C LEU A 338 9.17 -8.17 9.40
N GLN A 339 7.87 -8.41 9.32
CA GLN A 339 7.28 -9.39 8.43
C GLN A 339 7.45 -8.91 7.00
N VAL A 340 8.56 -9.33 6.40
CA VAL A 340 8.94 -8.98 5.04
C VAL A 340 8.04 -9.67 4.02
N PRO A 341 7.73 -9.01 2.89
CA PRO A 341 7.08 -9.67 1.78
C PRO A 341 7.88 -10.92 1.39
N PRO A 342 7.23 -12.09 1.34
CA PRO A 342 7.97 -13.33 1.08
C PRO A 342 8.54 -13.33 -0.34
N THR A 343 9.87 -13.34 -0.46
CA THR A 343 10.57 -13.58 -1.72
C THR A 343 10.27 -14.98 -2.24
N TYR A 344 10.19 -15.95 -1.32
CA TYR A 344 9.84 -17.33 -1.61
C TYR A 344 8.50 -17.69 -0.97
N ARG A 345 7.57 -18.23 -1.77
CA ARG A 345 6.26 -18.70 -1.30
C ARG A 345 6.07 -20.17 -1.67
N LEU A 346 5.56 -20.95 -0.75
CA LEU A 346 5.19 -22.34 -1.00
C LEU A 346 3.96 -22.42 -1.92
N VAL A 347 4.11 -23.11 -3.04
CA VAL A 347 3.00 -23.45 -3.96
C VAL A 347 2.47 -24.82 -3.62
N SER A 348 3.35 -25.83 -3.65
CA SER A 348 3.01 -27.21 -3.36
C SER A 348 4.23 -27.99 -2.89
N TYR A 349 3.99 -29.09 -2.23
CA TYR A 349 5.02 -30.07 -1.88
C TYR A 349 4.48 -31.49 -1.96
N VAL A 350 5.36 -32.43 -2.29
CA VAL A 350 5.12 -33.85 -2.22
C VAL A 350 6.29 -34.48 -1.46
N VAL A 351 6.01 -35.24 -0.41
CA VAL A 351 7.02 -35.93 0.39
C VAL A 351 6.68 -37.39 0.44
N ASN A 352 7.62 -38.21 0.00
CA ASN A 352 7.55 -39.66 0.12
C ASN A 352 8.50 -40.13 1.23
N SER A 353 7.99 -40.88 2.20
CA SER A 353 8.78 -41.37 3.31
C SER A 353 8.22 -42.71 3.78
N GLY A 354 9.09 -43.60 4.18
CA GLY A 354 8.74 -44.92 4.71
C GLY A 354 9.95 -45.61 5.32
N ASN A 355 9.72 -46.75 5.99
CA ASN A 355 10.79 -47.49 6.69
C ASN A 355 11.74 -48.25 5.76
N ILE A 356 11.41 -48.37 4.49
CA ILE A 356 12.19 -49.13 3.48
C ILE A 356 12.63 -48.27 2.28
N ILE A 357 12.23 -47.00 2.24
CA ILE A 357 12.62 -46.07 1.19
C ILE A 357 13.26 -44.82 1.79
N ALA A 358 14.28 -44.29 1.14
CA ALA A 358 14.84 -43.01 1.53
C ALA A 358 13.76 -41.92 1.41
N ALA A 359 13.71 -41.01 2.36
CA ALA A 359 12.81 -39.89 2.30
C ALA A 359 13.17 -38.97 1.12
N THR A 360 12.19 -38.61 0.31
CA THR A 360 12.35 -37.70 -0.82
C THR A 360 11.29 -36.62 -0.77
N ALA A 361 11.66 -35.40 -1.12
CA ALA A 361 10.75 -34.25 -1.17
C ALA A 361 10.87 -33.53 -2.51
N HIS A 362 9.74 -33.24 -3.12
CA HIS A 362 9.60 -32.34 -4.25
C HIS A 362 8.88 -31.07 -3.77
N ILE A 363 9.54 -29.92 -3.87
CA ILE A 363 9.03 -28.64 -3.42
C ILE A 363 8.87 -27.72 -4.63
N VAL A 364 7.73 -27.05 -4.70
CA VAL A 364 7.46 -25.99 -5.68
C VAL A 364 7.25 -24.68 -4.93
N LEU A 365 8.07 -23.70 -5.25
CA LEU A 365 8.00 -22.34 -4.70
C LEU A 365 7.72 -21.35 -5.82
N THR A 366 7.18 -20.19 -5.49
CA THR A 366 7.29 -19.00 -6.34
C THR A 366 8.40 -18.09 -5.83
N ARG A 367 9.23 -17.58 -6.74
CA ARG A 367 10.25 -16.56 -6.51
C ARG A 367 9.99 -15.41 -7.48
N ASN A 368 9.64 -14.23 -6.94
CA ASN A 368 9.32 -13.04 -7.77
C ASN A 368 8.28 -13.30 -8.89
N GLY A 369 7.29 -14.15 -8.61
CA GLY A 369 6.24 -14.53 -9.59
C GLY A 369 6.58 -15.70 -10.51
N GLU A 370 7.84 -16.16 -10.55
CA GLU A 370 8.24 -17.35 -11.32
C GLU A 370 8.16 -18.61 -10.46
N SER A 371 7.69 -19.71 -11.07
CA SER A 371 7.67 -21.03 -10.41
C SER A 371 9.04 -21.67 -10.47
N VAL A 372 9.59 -22.01 -9.30
CA VAL A 372 10.85 -22.72 -9.15
C VAL A 372 10.63 -24.01 -8.36
N GLN A 373 11.31 -25.07 -8.74
CA GLN A 373 11.12 -26.38 -8.10
C GLN A 373 12.44 -27.08 -7.76
N GLY A 374 12.43 -27.85 -6.70
CA GLY A 374 13.57 -28.61 -6.24
C GLY A 374 13.15 -30.00 -5.77
N LEU A 375 14.02 -30.97 -6.02
CA LEU A 375 13.89 -32.35 -5.55
C LEU A 375 15.11 -32.71 -4.74
N SER A 376 14.93 -33.28 -3.54
CA SER A 376 16.01 -33.81 -2.73
C SER A 376 15.60 -35.07 -1.99
N SER A 377 16.60 -35.84 -1.58
CA SER A 377 16.48 -36.90 -0.56
C SER A 377 17.12 -36.39 0.73
N GLY A 378 16.71 -36.97 1.87
CA GLY A 378 17.24 -36.66 3.21
C GLY A 378 17.06 -37.84 4.16
N ASP A 379 17.58 -37.70 5.37
CA ASP A 379 17.50 -38.70 6.42
C ASP A 379 16.07 -38.88 6.95
N GLY A 380 15.20 -37.90 6.72
CA GLY A 380 13.79 -37.93 7.09
C GLY A 380 12.95 -37.00 6.21
N PRO A 381 11.59 -37.05 6.36
CA PRO A 381 10.68 -36.27 5.50
C PRO A 381 10.89 -34.74 5.59
N ILE A 382 11.22 -34.26 6.80
CA ILE A 382 11.49 -32.84 7.04
C ILE A 382 12.84 -32.46 6.43
N ASP A 383 13.88 -33.25 6.68
CA ASP A 383 15.23 -33.03 6.16
C ASP A 383 15.23 -33.01 4.63
N ALA A 384 14.57 -33.98 3.98
CA ALA A 384 14.41 -34.01 2.53
C ALA A 384 13.74 -32.74 2.00
N ALA A 385 12.72 -32.21 2.71
CA ALA A 385 12.01 -31.01 2.33
C ALA A 385 12.89 -29.74 2.45
N LEU A 386 13.63 -29.60 3.56
CA LEU A 386 14.55 -28.48 3.77
C LEU A 386 15.69 -28.48 2.75
N MET A 387 16.30 -29.65 2.49
CA MET A 387 17.32 -29.78 1.45
C MET A 387 16.80 -29.50 0.04
N ALA A 388 15.53 -29.81 -0.25
CA ALA A 388 14.91 -29.44 -1.52
C ALA A 388 14.76 -27.91 -1.67
N ILE A 389 14.41 -27.22 -0.58
CA ILE A 389 14.37 -25.74 -0.56
C ILE A 389 15.77 -25.18 -0.77
N GLU A 390 16.78 -25.67 -0.07
CA GLU A 390 18.18 -25.24 -0.21
C GLU A 390 18.71 -25.39 -1.66
N LYS A 391 18.31 -26.44 -2.36
CA LYS A 391 18.62 -26.60 -3.79
C LYS A 391 17.96 -25.54 -4.66
N ILE A 392 16.74 -25.11 -4.31
CA ILE A 392 16.05 -24.03 -5.04
C ILE A 392 16.75 -22.70 -4.84
N ILE A 393 17.18 -22.39 -3.61
CA ILE A 393 17.82 -21.12 -3.27
C ILE A 393 19.30 -21.08 -3.64
N GLY A 394 19.95 -22.24 -3.80
CA GLY A 394 21.38 -22.37 -4.14
C GLY A 394 22.31 -22.03 -2.97
N HIS A 395 21.79 -21.99 -1.74
CA HIS A 395 22.56 -21.69 -0.54
C HIS A 395 22.10 -22.57 0.62
N HIS A 396 23.06 -22.97 1.48
CA HIS A 396 22.82 -23.70 2.72
C HIS A 396 22.93 -22.75 3.91
N TYR A 397 21.88 -22.66 4.71
CA TYR A 397 21.89 -21.92 5.97
C TYR A 397 22.01 -22.86 7.15
N GLU A 398 22.87 -22.52 8.09
CA GLU A 398 23.04 -23.31 9.32
C GLU A 398 21.75 -23.31 10.14
N LEU A 399 21.17 -24.49 10.38
CA LEU A 399 20.02 -24.68 11.23
C LEU A 399 20.47 -24.69 12.69
N ASP A 400 20.26 -23.57 13.40
CA ASP A 400 20.67 -23.39 14.79
C ASP A 400 19.71 -24.08 15.77
N ASP A 401 18.41 -24.01 15.51
CA ASP A 401 17.38 -24.63 16.36
C ASP A 401 16.16 -25.06 15.54
N PHE A 402 15.60 -26.21 15.91
CA PHE A 402 14.39 -26.73 15.30
C PHE A 402 13.52 -27.39 16.37
N GLN A 403 12.31 -26.88 16.55
CA GLN A 403 11.38 -27.36 17.55
C GLN A 403 10.02 -27.67 16.92
N LEU A 404 9.39 -28.74 17.39
CA LEU A 404 8.03 -29.14 17.02
C LEU A 404 7.17 -29.20 18.27
N GLN A 405 5.99 -28.56 18.22
CA GLN A 405 5.03 -28.58 19.33
C GLN A 405 3.62 -28.86 18.80
N SER A 406 2.80 -29.54 19.60
CA SER A 406 1.38 -29.66 19.33
C SER A 406 0.64 -28.48 19.95
N VAL A 407 -0.11 -27.74 19.15
CA VAL A 407 -0.85 -26.53 19.57
C VAL A 407 -2.24 -26.88 20.07
N THR A 408 -2.83 -27.93 19.52
CA THR A 408 -4.18 -28.40 19.89
C THR A 408 -4.18 -29.89 20.10
N SER A 409 -5.17 -30.44 20.83
CA SER A 409 -5.34 -31.88 21.06
C SER A 409 -6.44 -32.42 20.15
N GLY A 410 -6.29 -33.69 19.72
CA GLY A 410 -7.30 -34.41 18.93
C GLY A 410 -6.80 -34.86 17.56
N ARG A 411 -7.70 -35.43 16.74
CA ARG A 411 -7.35 -36.03 15.44
C ARG A 411 -6.93 -35.01 14.38
N GLU A 412 -7.35 -33.76 14.54
CA GLU A 412 -7.00 -32.62 13.68
C GLU A 412 -6.08 -31.65 14.43
N ALA A 413 -5.21 -32.13 15.29
CA ALA A 413 -4.29 -31.31 16.06
C ALA A 413 -3.38 -30.51 15.12
N LEU A 414 -3.28 -29.21 15.37
CA LEU A 414 -2.33 -28.34 14.70
C LEU A 414 -0.95 -28.56 15.31
N GLY A 415 0.02 -28.88 14.44
CA GLY A 415 1.43 -28.89 14.77
C GLY A 415 2.07 -27.54 14.46
N GLU A 416 2.91 -27.10 15.35
CA GLU A 416 3.74 -25.92 15.20
C GLU A 416 5.19 -26.30 15.04
N ALA A 417 5.87 -25.68 14.07
CA ALA A 417 7.31 -25.77 13.91
C ALA A 417 7.94 -24.38 14.15
N LEU A 418 9.04 -24.37 14.90
CA LEU A 418 9.94 -23.23 15.05
C LEU A 418 11.29 -23.58 14.41
N VAL A 419 11.78 -22.71 13.54
CA VAL A 419 13.08 -22.84 12.87
C VAL A 419 13.90 -21.60 13.18
N LYS A 420 15.17 -21.79 13.56
CA LYS A 420 16.15 -20.70 13.64
C LYS A 420 17.29 -20.97 12.67
N LEU A 421 17.50 -20.05 11.74
CA LEU A 421 18.59 -20.09 10.76
C LEU A 421 19.66 -19.08 11.16
N ARG A 422 20.91 -19.44 10.98
CA ARG A 422 22.06 -18.57 11.21
C ARG A 422 22.62 -18.07 9.90
N ASP A 423 22.78 -16.74 9.79
CA ASP A 423 23.44 -16.09 8.67
C ASP A 423 24.26 -14.89 9.14
N GLY A 424 25.51 -14.76 8.69
CA GLY A 424 26.40 -13.67 9.07
C GLY A 424 26.53 -13.44 10.58
N GLY A 425 26.45 -14.50 11.40
CA GLY A 425 26.50 -14.42 12.87
C GLY A 425 25.20 -13.95 13.54
N LYS A 426 24.11 -13.77 12.79
CA LYS A 426 22.78 -13.41 13.29
C LYS A 426 21.83 -14.57 13.17
N LEU A 427 20.84 -14.63 14.08
CA LEU A 427 19.79 -15.62 14.09
C LEU A 427 18.48 -15.04 13.53
N TYR A 428 17.85 -15.80 12.66
CA TYR A 428 16.57 -15.48 12.04
C TYR A 428 15.57 -16.58 12.34
N SER A 429 14.53 -16.24 13.08
CA SER A 429 13.51 -17.21 13.47
C SER A 429 12.31 -17.17 12.50
N GLY A 430 11.78 -18.34 12.22
CA GLY A 430 10.55 -18.51 11.47
C GLY A 430 9.65 -19.54 12.14
N ARG A 431 8.35 -19.33 12.06
CA ARG A 431 7.33 -20.18 12.64
C ARG A 431 6.35 -20.62 11.56
N GLY A 432 5.88 -21.85 11.64
CA GLY A 432 4.86 -22.39 10.74
C GLY A 432 3.88 -23.27 11.48
N ILE A 433 2.60 -23.15 11.15
CA ILE A 433 1.51 -23.95 11.73
C ILE A 433 0.80 -24.70 10.61
N SER A 434 0.54 -25.98 10.83
CA SER A 434 -0.22 -26.83 9.91
C SER A 434 -0.75 -28.06 10.65
N THR A 435 -1.78 -28.69 10.10
CA THR A 435 -2.22 -30.03 10.50
C THR A 435 -1.20 -31.10 10.10
N ASP A 436 -0.31 -30.81 9.15
CA ASP A 436 0.81 -31.63 8.73
C ASP A 436 2.14 -31.03 9.22
N ILE A 437 2.89 -31.81 9.99
CA ILE A 437 4.17 -31.43 10.59
C ILE A 437 5.21 -31.05 9.54
N VAL A 438 5.24 -31.74 8.39
CA VAL A 438 6.15 -31.42 7.30
C VAL A 438 5.79 -30.05 6.69
N GLY A 439 4.50 -29.82 6.47
CA GLY A 439 4.00 -28.53 6.00
C GLY A 439 4.28 -27.38 6.97
N ALA A 440 4.15 -27.62 8.29
CA ALA A 440 4.53 -26.68 9.34
C ALA A 440 6.03 -26.33 9.28
N SER A 441 6.89 -27.36 9.14
CA SER A 441 8.35 -27.19 9.07
C SER A 441 8.79 -26.41 7.82
N ILE A 442 8.23 -26.73 6.65
CA ILE A 442 8.47 -26.00 5.40
C ILE A 442 8.13 -24.52 5.55
N ARG A 443 6.95 -24.21 6.11
CA ARG A 443 6.52 -22.82 6.35
C ARG A 443 7.43 -22.09 7.32
N ALA A 444 7.83 -22.74 8.41
CA ALA A 444 8.77 -22.17 9.39
C ALA A 444 10.12 -21.83 8.74
N TYR A 445 10.66 -22.75 7.95
CA TYR A 445 11.92 -22.53 7.24
C TYR A 445 11.82 -21.38 6.25
N LEU A 446 10.76 -21.33 5.42
CA LEU A 446 10.55 -20.25 4.46
C LEU A 446 10.35 -18.90 5.13
N ASN A 447 9.71 -18.85 6.30
CA ASN A 447 9.53 -17.60 7.05
C ASN A 447 10.87 -17.08 7.58
N ALA A 448 11.76 -17.96 8.10
CA ALA A 448 13.11 -17.58 8.51
C ALA A 448 13.97 -17.15 7.31
N LEU A 449 13.95 -17.93 6.22
CA LEU A 449 14.66 -17.66 4.98
C LEU A 449 14.27 -16.30 4.36
N ASN A 450 12.98 -15.99 4.27
CA ASN A 450 12.51 -14.74 3.72
C ASN A 450 13.02 -13.52 4.51
N LYS A 451 13.23 -13.63 5.81
CA LYS A 451 13.84 -12.59 6.64
C LYS A 451 15.32 -12.37 6.29
N ILE A 452 16.06 -13.45 5.99
CA ILE A 452 17.46 -13.36 5.56
C ILE A 452 17.56 -12.67 4.19
N VAL A 453 16.87 -13.23 3.20
CA VAL A 453 16.92 -12.73 1.79
C VAL A 453 16.43 -11.30 1.65
N TYR A 454 15.53 -10.86 2.52
CA TYR A 454 15.06 -9.48 2.53
C TYR A 454 16.13 -8.49 3.00
N ARG A 455 17.04 -8.92 3.88
CA ARG A 455 18.09 -8.08 4.45
C ARG A 455 19.33 -8.01 3.57
N GLU A 456 19.53 -9.00 2.69
CA GLU A 456 20.63 -9.03 1.72
C GLU A 456 20.37 -8.16 0.49
N LYS A 457 19.12 -7.69 0.29
CA LYS A 457 18.72 -6.73 -0.75
C LYS A 457 18.75 -5.31 -0.21
#